data_98a5a753bfff59368e038a4089dcc722
#
_entry.id   98a5a753bfff59368e038a4089dcc722
#
_cell.length_a   1.000
_cell.length_b   1.000
_cell.length_c   1.000
_cell.angle_alpha   90.00
_cell.angle_beta   90.00
_cell.angle_gamma   90.00
#
_symmetry.space_group_name_H-M   'P 1'
#
loop_
_entity.id
_entity.type
_entity.pdbx_description
1 polymer ?
#
loop_
_entity_poly.entity_id
_entity_poly.type
_entity_poly.pdbx_seq_one_letter_code
_entity_poly.pdbx_strand_id
1 'polypeptide(L)'
;MGKYPYKVLGLSGEYRPTSKCVMLVNHALNIAESLGAEVHFWDLDVKPLPIVGEEGCWENENVKEFQELASKCDAFLVSSPEYHGTMSGAMKNTFDWLYTKHVKGKVFGLMSTLGGAQNSITLYHMRIMLRWIHGWPVPEQLAIGKVKEAFDDDGNLVNEETKERLQNLVESVLENTRKLSQ
;
A
#
# COMPACT_ATOMS: atom_id res chain seq x y z
N MET A 1 -21.22 8.49 -12.70
CA MET A 1 -20.44 7.42 -12.04
C MET A 1 -19.01 7.51 -12.52
N GLY A 2 -18.03 7.43 -11.62
CA GLY A 2 -16.61 7.43 -11.99
C GLY A 2 -16.26 6.22 -12.86
N LYS A 3 -15.11 6.29 -13.54
CA LYS A 3 -14.64 5.21 -14.42
C LYS A 3 -14.39 3.88 -13.66
N TYR A 4 -13.99 3.98 -12.39
CA TYR A 4 -13.64 2.82 -11.55
C TYR A 4 -14.31 2.92 -10.16
N PRO A 5 -15.55 2.44 -9.99
CA PRO A 5 -16.29 2.53 -8.73
C PRO A 5 -15.88 1.43 -7.73
N TYR A 6 -14.58 1.28 -7.48
CA TYR A 6 -14.00 0.29 -6.58
C TYR A 6 -13.54 0.93 -5.27
N LYS A 7 -13.50 0.13 -4.21
CA LYS A 7 -12.93 0.53 -2.91
C LYS A 7 -11.46 0.18 -2.84
N VAL A 8 -10.63 1.18 -2.59
CA VAL A 8 -9.18 1.05 -2.56
C VAL A 8 -8.65 1.37 -1.18
N LEU A 9 -7.88 0.46 -0.58
CA LEU A 9 -7.25 0.64 0.72
C LEU A 9 -5.76 0.97 0.55
N GLY A 10 -5.34 2.13 1.08
CA GLY A 10 -3.94 2.52 1.21
C GLY A 10 -3.32 1.97 2.50
N LEU A 11 -2.14 1.38 2.39
CA LEU A 11 -1.35 0.87 3.50
C LEU A 11 0.07 1.43 3.47
N SER A 12 0.54 1.98 4.59
CA SER A 12 1.92 2.44 4.75
C SER A 12 2.67 1.60 5.79
N GLY A 13 3.93 1.28 5.50
CA GLY A 13 4.84 0.64 6.45
C GLY A 13 5.52 1.61 7.41
N GLU A 14 4.91 2.74 7.69
CA GLU A 14 5.40 3.80 8.57
C GLU A 14 4.27 4.34 9.44
N TYR A 15 4.61 4.72 10.67
CA TYR A 15 3.65 5.32 11.62
C TYR A 15 3.51 6.83 11.42
N ARG A 16 4.62 7.54 11.13
CA ARG A 16 4.63 9.00 11.09
C ARG A 16 3.86 9.56 9.90
N PRO A 17 2.85 10.44 10.11
CA PRO A 17 2.08 11.05 9.02
C PRO A 17 2.94 11.83 8.01
N THR A 18 4.07 12.38 8.47
CA THR A 18 5.02 13.13 7.64
C THR A 18 6.03 12.24 6.91
N SER A 19 5.91 10.92 7.00
CA SER A 19 6.82 10.01 6.29
C SER A 19 6.58 10.06 4.79
N LYS A 20 7.67 9.96 4.02
CA LYS A 20 7.58 9.93 2.56
C LYS A 20 6.83 8.70 2.03
N CYS A 21 6.77 7.65 2.83
CA CYS A 21 6.01 6.45 2.55
C CYS A 21 4.50 6.69 2.63
N VAL A 22 4.04 7.41 3.68
CA VAL A 22 2.64 7.83 3.84
C VAL A 22 2.26 8.82 2.73
N MET A 23 3.12 9.82 2.45
CA MET A 23 2.88 10.77 1.36
C MET A 23 2.69 10.06 0.01
N LEU A 24 3.52 9.05 -0.29
CA LEU A 24 3.42 8.30 -1.54
C LEU A 24 2.10 7.53 -1.66
N VAL A 25 1.64 6.92 -0.56
CA VAL A 25 0.33 6.25 -0.54
C VAL A 25 -0.79 7.27 -0.75
N ASN A 26 -0.73 8.44 -0.11
CA ASN A 26 -1.75 9.48 -0.27
C ASN A 26 -1.80 10.00 -1.71
N HIS A 27 -0.65 10.21 -2.38
CA HIS A 27 -0.62 10.56 -3.80
C HIS A 27 -1.29 9.48 -4.67
N ALA A 28 -1.01 8.21 -4.39
CA ALA A 28 -1.63 7.10 -5.11
C ALA A 28 -3.15 7.04 -4.88
N LEU A 29 -3.61 7.27 -3.64
CA LEU A 29 -5.04 7.32 -3.32
C LEU A 29 -5.74 8.50 -3.98
N ASN A 30 -5.13 9.70 -4.01
CA ASN A 30 -5.67 10.87 -4.69
C ASN A 30 -5.86 10.61 -6.20
N ILE A 31 -4.91 9.91 -6.83
CA ILE A 31 -5.04 9.47 -8.23
C ILE A 31 -6.24 8.51 -8.37
N ALA A 32 -6.34 7.49 -7.51
CA ALA A 32 -7.44 6.53 -7.56
C ALA A 32 -8.81 7.22 -7.38
N GLU A 33 -8.93 8.15 -6.44
CA GLU A 33 -10.12 8.95 -6.21
C GLU A 33 -10.50 9.79 -7.43
N SER A 34 -9.52 10.47 -8.06
CA SER A 34 -9.73 11.24 -9.29
C SER A 34 -10.27 10.42 -10.45
N LEU A 35 -9.97 9.12 -10.45
CA LEU A 35 -10.46 8.14 -11.42
C LEU A 35 -11.80 7.49 -11.01
N GLY A 36 -12.35 7.88 -9.86
CA GLY A 36 -13.69 7.50 -9.41
C GLY A 36 -13.75 6.36 -8.39
N ALA A 37 -12.62 5.98 -7.79
CA ALA A 37 -12.59 5.01 -6.70
C ALA A 37 -13.04 5.65 -5.37
N GLU A 38 -13.62 4.83 -4.49
CA GLU A 38 -13.78 5.16 -3.08
C GLU A 38 -12.49 4.77 -2.34
N VAL A 39 -11.83 5.73 -1.69
CA VAL A 39 -10.51 5.52 -1.10
C VAL A 39 -10.56 5.50 0.42
N HIS A 40 -9.77 4.62 1.01
CA HIS A 40 -9.55 4.49 2.44
C HIS A 40 -8.05 4.46 2.72
N PHE A 41 -7.63 4.99 3.87
CA PHE A 41 -6.26 4.88 4.36
C PHE A 41 -6.28 4.31 5.78
N TRP A 42 -5.49 3.24 6.02
CA TRP A 42 -5.27 2.74 7.37
C TRP A 42 -4.06 3.45 7.98
N ASP A 43 -4.33 4.34 8.91
CA ASP A 43 -3.31 5.13 9.60
C ASP A 43 -2.82 4.38 10.85
N LEU A 44 -1.58 3.87 10.80
CA LEU A 44 -0.96 3.16 11.91
C LEU A 44 -0.62 4.06 13.10
N ASP A 45 -0.51 5.39 12.91
CA ASP A 45 -0.29 6.35 14.00
C ASP A 45 -1.55 6.52 14.84
N VAL A 46 -2.71 6.54 14.19
CA VAL A 46 -4.02 6.70 14.82
C VAL A 46 -4.58 5.37 15.32
N LYS A 47 -4.42 4.31 14.53
CA LYS A 47 -4.93 2.97 14.80
C LYS A 47 -3.81 1.93 14.71
N PRO A 48 -2.90 1.89 15.69
CA PRO A 48 -1.81 0.93 15.68
C PRO A 48 -2.32 -0.51 15.78
N LEU A 49 -1.62 -1.41 15.09
CA LEU A 49 -1.88 -2.83 15.16
C LEU A 49 -0.87 -3.47 16.13
N PRO A 50 -1.30 -4.27 17.11
CA PRO A 50 -0.39 -4.98 18.01
C PRO A 50 0.49 -5.96 17.20
N ILE A 51 1.62 -6.36 17.78
CA ILE A 51 2.44 -7.41 17.15
C ILE A 51 1.71 -8.74 17.28
N VAL A 52 1.67 -9.50 16.19
CA VAL A 52 1.06 -10.83 16.18
C VAL A 52 1.75 -11.73 17.21
N GLY A 53 0.97 -12.28 18.13
CA GLY A 53 1.45 -13.15 19.22
C GLY A 53 1.64 -12.45 20.56
N GLU A 54 1.48 -11.13 20.65
CA GLU A 54 1.38 -10.45 21.94
C GLU A 54 0.11 -10.85 22.70
N GLU A 55 0.16 -10.79 24.02
CA GLU A 55 -0.99 -11.09 24.88
C GLU A 55 -2.18 -10.17 24.53
N GLY A 56 -3.36 -10.76 24.34
CA GLY A 56 -4.59 -10.01 24.00
C GLY A 56 -4.64 -9.45 22.57
N CYS A 57 -3.66 -9.74 21.72
CA CYS A 57 -3.61 -9.15 20.37
C CYS A 57 -4.80 -9.56 19.49
N TRP A 58 -5.39 -10.74 19.71
CA TRP A 58 -6.50 -11.27 18.93
C TRP A 58 -7.85 -10.59 19.24
N GLU A 59 -7.99 -10.01 20.43
CA GLU A 59 -9.17 -9.30 20.90
C GLU A 59 -9.12 -7.80 20.57
N ASN A 60 -8.01 -7.31 20.01
CA ASN A 60 -7.80 -5.89 19.73
C ASN A 60 -8.79 -5.35 18.69
N GLU A 61 -9.49 -4.27 19.03
CA GLU A 61 -10.55 -3.69 18.18
C GLU A 61 -9.99 -3.12 16.86
N ASN A 62 -8.78 -2.53 16.86
CA ASN A 62 -8.16 -2.04 15.63
C ASN A 62 -7.91 -3.19 14.65
N VAL A 63 -7.55 -4.39 15.14
CA VAL A 63 -7.36 -5.57 14.29
C VAL A 63 -8.66 -5.98 13.63
N LYS A 64 -9.76 -6.04 14.39
CA LYS A 64 -11.08 -6.39 13.86
C LYS A 64 -11.53 -5.39 12.81
N GLU A 65 -11.42 -4.10 13.11
CA GLU A 65 -11.78 -3.03 12.18
C GLU A 65 -10.92 -3.07 10.91
N PHE A 66 -9.60 -3.27 11.04
CA PHE A 66 -8.68 -3.39 9.92
C PHE A 66 -9.03 -4.56 9.00
N GLN A 67 -9.28 -5.73 9.56
CA GLN A 67 -9.66 -6.93 8.81
C GLN A 67 -11.02 -6.76 8.12
N GLU A 68 -11.98 -6.10 8.77
CA GLU A 68 -13.27 -5.79 8.18
C GLU A 68 -13.14 -4.81 7.02
N LEU A 69 -12.36 -3.72 7.17
CA LEU A 69 -12.09 -2.75 6.12
C LEU A 69 -11.37 -3.43 4.94
N ALA A 70 -10.31 -4.20 5.22
CA ALA A 70 -9.59 -4.93 4.18
C ALA A 70 -10.50 -5.91 3.42
N SER A 71 -11.46 -6.54 4.10
CA SER A 71 -12.42 -7.44 3.47
C SER A 71 -13.38 -6.72 2.52
N LYS A 72 -13.76 -5.47 2.83
CA LYS A 72 -14.69 -4.65 2.05
C LYS A 72 -14.04 -3.96 0.84
N CYS A 73 -12.71 -3.83 0.84
CA CYS A 73 -11.98 -3.19 -0.26
C CYS A 73 -11.72 -4.18 -1.40
N ASP A 74 -11.66 -3.67 -2.63
CA ASP A 74 -11.45 -4.44 -3.86
C ASP A 74 -9.98 -4.47 -4.27
N ALA A 75 -9.24 -3.42 -3.91
CA ALA A 75 -7.82 -3.26 -4.27
C ALA A 75 -7.03 -2.55 -3.15
N PHE A 76 -5.70 -2.62 -3.27
CA PHE A 76 -4.77 -2.07 -2.29
C PHE A 76 -3.64 -1.29 -2.97
N LEU A 77 -3.28 -0.14 -2.38
CA LEU A 77 -2.09 0.63 -2.73
C LEU A 77 -1.14 0.64 -1.52
N VAL A 78 0.01 -0.02 -1.67
CA VAL A 78 0.87 -0.36 -0.54
C VAL A 78 2.24 0.24 -0.73
N SER A 79 2.76 0.95 0.29
CA SER A 79 4.13 1.48 0.30
C SER A 79 4.87 1.09 1.57
N SER A 80 6.07 0.54 1.42
CA SER A 80 6.97 0.24 2.54
C SER A 80 8.31 0.93 2.36
N PRO A 81 8.89 1.51 3.42
CA PRO A 81 10.29 1.85 3.38
C PRO A 81 11.13 0.58 3.28
N GLU A 82 12.27 0.67 2.60
CA GLU A 82 13.26 -0.40 2.58
C GLU A 82 14.24 -0.22 3.75
N TYR A 83 14.19 -1.13 4.71
CA TYR A 83 15.11 -1.21 5.83
C TYR A 83 15.91 -2.52 5.73
N HIS A 84 17.24 -2.40 5.64
CA HIS A 84 18.14 -3.56 5.56
C HIS A 84 17.76 -4.57 4.45
N GLY A 85 17.35 -4.05 3.29
CA GLY A 85 17.02 -4.88 2.12
C GLY A 85 15.66 -5.57 2.16
N THR A 86 14.73 -5.11 3.01
CA THR A 86 13.36 -5.66 3.06
C THR A 86 12.35 -4.60 3.52
N MET A 87 11.07 -4.98 3.54
CA MET A 87 10.01 -4.13 4.06
C MET A 87 10.19 -3.86 5.56
N SER A 88 9.62 -2.78 6.05
CA SER A 88 9.62 -2.44 7.48
C SER A 88 8.91 -3.53 8.31
N GLY A 89 9.27 -3.62 9.61
CA GLY A 89 8.55 -4.46 10.56
C GLY A 89 7.06 -4.07 10.68
N ALA A 90 6.76 -2.76 10.61
CA ALA A 90 5.38 -2.28 10.61
C ALA A 90 4.57 -2.82 9.41
N MET A 91 5.13 -2.79 8.19
CA MET A 91 4.48 -3.36 7.01
C MET A 91 4.29 -4.87 7.16
N LYS A 92 5.34 -5.59 7.59
CA LYS A 92 5.24 -7.03 7.78
C LYS A 92 4.15 -7.38 8.81
N ASN A 93 4.13 -6.69 9.96
CA ASN A 93 3.10 -6.88 10.98
C ASN A 93 1.69 -6.56 10.47
N THR A 94 1.53 -5.49 9.67
CA THR A 94 0.23 -5.16 9.04
C THR A 94 -0.28 -6.32 8.20
N PHE A 95 0.60 -6.93 7.39
CA PHE A 95 0.21 -8.09 6.58
C PHE A 95 0.01 -9.37 7.37
N ASP A 96 0.66 -9.53 8.53
CA ASP A 96 0.44 -10.69 9.39
C ASP A 96 -0.99 -10.75 9.96
N TRP A 97 -1.70 -9.61 9.98
CA TRP A 97 -3.12 -9.53 10.31
C TRP A 97 -4.06 -9.83 9.14
N LEU A 98 -3.54 -9.94 7.91
CA LEU A 98 -4.34 -10.22 6.71
C LEU A 98 -4.24 -11.69 6.30
N TYR A 99 -5.35 -12.38 6.34
CA TYR A 99 -5.46 -13.77 5.91
C TYR A 99 -6.04 -13.87 4.50
N THR A 100 -5.91 -15.02 3.87
CA THR A 100 -6.47 -15.33 2.56
C THR A 100 -7.94 -14.91 2.42
N LYS A 101 -8.75 -15.11 3.47
CA LYS A 101 -10.18 -14.72 3.47
C LYS A 101 -10.43 -13.21 3.28
N HIS A 102 -9.44 -12.36 3.62
CA HIS A 102 -9.56 -10.90 3.52
C HIS A 102 -9.10 -10.37 2.15
N VAL A 103 -8.17 -11.07 1.48
CA VAL A 103 -7.42 -10.51 0.35
C VAL A 103 -7.38 -11.39 -0.90
N LYS A 104 -7.89 -12.63 -0.85
CA LYS A 104 -7.86 -13.54 -2.00
C LYS A 104 -8.50 -12.91 -3.24
N GLY A 105 -7.73 -12.91 -4.32
CA GLY A 105 -8.16 -12.39 -5.63
C GLY A 105 -8.13 -10.87 -5.75
N LYS A 106 -7.84 -10.13 -4.67
CA LYS A 106 -7.77 -8.67 -4.71
C LYS A 106 -6.46 -8.18 -5.31
N VAL A 107 -6.50 -7.01 -5.94
CA VAL A 107 -5.40 -6.44 -6.71
C VAL A 107 -4.55 -5.51 -5.85
N PHE A 108 -3.23 -5.57 -6.02
CA PHE A 108 -2.27 -4.80 -5.24
C PHE A 108 -1.32 -3.99 -6.14
N GLY A 109 -1.19 -2.70 -5.85
CA GLY A 109 -0.13 -1.83 -6.35
C GLY A 109 0.97 -1.69 -5.29
N LEU A 110 2.22 -1.98 -5.66
CA LEU A 110 3.35 -2.01 -4.73
C LEU A 110 4.31 -0.87 -4.96
N MET A 111 4.65 -0.18 -3.87
CA MET A 111 5.59 0.93 -3.84
C MET A 111 6.62 0.72 -2.73
N SER A 112 7.81 1.28 -2.90
CA SER A 112 8.82 1.33 -1.85
C SER A 112 9.60 2.63 -1.86
N THR A 113 10.09 3.05 -0.70
CA THR A 113 10.94 4.22 -0.51
C THR A 113 12.26 3.82 0.12
N LEU A 114 13.36 4.43 -0.33
CA LEU A 114 14.71 4.15 0.15
C LEU A 114 15.51 5.44 0.27
N GLY A 115 16.28 5.58 1.35
CA GLY A 115 17.20 6.73 1.55
C GLY A 115 18.40 6.73 0.62
N GLY A 116 18.91 5.55 0.24
CA GLY A 116 20.02 5.35 -0.67
C GLY A 116 19.64 5.32 -2.14
N ALA A 117 20.52 4.73 -2.96
CA ALA A 117 20.23 4.49 -4.37
C ALA A 117 19.02 3.57 -4.55
N GLN A 118 18.35 3.67 -5.69
CA GLN A 118 17.16 2.89 -5.98
C GLN A 118 17.45 1.38 -5.89
N ASN A 119 16.68 0.70 -5.06
CA ASN A 119 16.68 -0.75 -4.92
C ASN A 119 15.22 -1.23 -4.83
N SER A 120 14.93 -2.42 -5.32
CA SER A 120 13.57 -2.96 -5.38
C SER A 120 13.39 -4.28 -4.64
N ILE A 121 14.33 -4.66 -3.76
CA ILE A 121 14.26 -5.94 -3.03
C ILE A 121 13.01 -6.00 -2.15
N THR A 122 12.65 -4.92 -1.48
CA THR A 122 11.39 -4.80 -0.72
C THR A 122 10.18 -5.19 -1.56
N LEU A 123 10.11 -4.75 -2.82
CA LEU A 123 9.02 -5.07 -3.73
C LEU A 123 8.94 -6.56 -4.04
N TYR A 124 10.08 -7.25 -4.18
CA TYR A 124 10.11 -8.71 -4.37
C TYR A 124 9.60 -9.45 -3.13
N HIS A 125 10.00 -9.03 -1.95
CA HIS A 125 9.54 -9.64 -0.70
C HIS A 125 8.03 -9.44 -0.50
N MET A 126 7.49 -8.25 -0.80
CA MET A 126 6.04 -8.01 -0.78
C MET A 126 5.30 -8.89 -1.79
N ARG A 127 5.85 -9.13 -3.00
CA ARG A 127 5.25 -10.05 -3.98
C ARG A 127 5.20 -11.49 -3.48
N ILE A 128 6.27 -11.97 -2.83
CA ILE A 128 6.33 -13.32 -2.23
C ILE A 128 5.24 -13.46 -1.17
N MET A 129 5.12 -12.47 -0.29
CA MET A 129 4.12 -12.44 0.78
C MET A 129 2.69 -12.43 0.22
N LEU A 130 2.40 -11.55 -0.76
CA LEU A 130 1.09 -11.47 -1.39
C LEU A 130 0.69 -12.76 -2.10
N ARG A 131 1.65 -13.41 -2.80
CA ARG A 131 1.41 -14.70 -3.41
C ARG A 131 0.96 -15.73 -2.36
N TRP A 132 1.58 -15.71 -1.16
CA TRP A 132 1.24 -16.64 -0.08
C TRP A 132 -0.21 -16.47 0.39
N ILE A 133 -0.70 -15.23 0.49
CA ILE A 133 -2.08 -14.93 0.91
C ILE A 133 -3.07 -14.80 -0.25
N HIS A 134 -2.66 -15.19 -1.46
CA HIS A 134 -3.48 -15.20 -2.69
C HIS A 134 -3.90 -13.82 -3.20
N GLY A 135 -3.14 -12.77 -2.91
CA GLY A 135 -3.28 -11.44 -3.52
C GLY A 135 -2.68 -11.39 -4.93
N TRP A 136 -3.13 -10.44 -5.74
CA TRP A 136 -2.70 -10.23 -7.13
C TRP A 136 -1.93 -8.92 -7.27
N PRO A 137 -0.59 -8.89 -7.08
CA PRO A 137 0.19 -7.69 -7.37
C PRO A 137 0.29 -7.47 -8.88
N VAL A 138 -0.05 -6.26 -9.34
CA VAL A 138 0.13 -5.89 -10.75
C VAL A 138 1.61 -5.92 -11.16
N PRO A 139 1.92 -6.10 -12.47
CA PRO A 139 3.31 -6.08 -12.95
C PRO A 139 4.02 -4.76 -12.63
N GLU A 140 3.32 -3.63 -12.77
CA GLU A 140 3.81 -2.32 -12.45
C GLU A 140 4.17 -2.21 -10.96
N GLN A 141 5.24 -1.48 -10.68
CA GLN A 141 5.70 -1.21 -9.32
C GLN A 141 6.54 0.07 -9.30
N LEU A 142 6.60 0.74 -8.16
CA LEU A 142 7.35 1.98 -8.01
C LEU A 142 8.33 1.88 -6.83
N ALA A 143 9.64 1.96 -7.12
CA ALA A 143 10.68 2.15 -6.11
C ALA A 143 11.23 3.58 -6.23
N ILE A 144 11.30 4.31 -5.12
CA ILE A 144 11.85 5.64 -5.03
C ILE A 144 13.12 5.60 -4.18
N GLY A 145 14.28 5.68 -4.83
CA GLY A 145 15.57 5.91 -4.18
C GLY A 145 15.77 7.39 -3.88
N LYS A 146 16.77 7.70 -3.03
CA LYS A 146 17.08 9.08 -2.59
C LYS A 146 15.82 9.83 -2.17
N VAL A 147 14.97 9.18 -1.39
CA VAL A 147 13.60 9.61 -1.12
C VAL A 147 13.49 11.04 -0.56
N LYS A 148 14.54 11.55 0.09
CA LYS A 148 14.59 12.94 0.59
C LYS A 148 14.56 13.97 -0.54
N GLU A 149 15.11 13.63 -1.72
CA GLU A 149 15.17 14.49 -2.90
C GLU A 149 13.93 14.33 -3.81
N ALA A 150 13.11 13.31 -3.57
CA ALA A 150 11.99 12.95 -4.41
C ALA A 150 10.72 13.76 -4.14
N PHE A 151 10.68 14.48 -3.02
CA PHE A 151 9.53 15.30 -2.61
C PHE A 151 9.98 16.70 -2.27
N ASP A 152 9.19 17.70 -2.65
CA ASP A 152 9.36 19.09 -2.23
C ASP A 152 8.94 19.30 -0.76
N ASP A 153 9.04 20.56 -0.28
CA ASP A 153 8.69 20.94 1.10
C ASP A 153 7.18 20.80 1.38
N ASP A 154 6.35 20.90 0.34
CA ASP A 154 4.90 20.71 0.41
C ASP A 154 4.50 19.23 0.32
N GLY A 155 5.46 18.33 0.12
CA GLY A 155 5.25 16.89 0.04
C GLY A 155 4.84 16.38 -1.34
N ASN A 156 4.96 17.20 -2.40
CA ASN A 156 4.68 16.76 -3.77
C ASN A 156 5.88 16.05 -4.39
N LEU A 157 5.63 15.06 -5.24
CA LEU A 157 6.67 14.45 -6.05
C LEU A 157 7.25 15.49 -7.03
N VAL A 158 8.58 15.60 -7.09
CA VAL A 158 9.26 16.60 -7.93
C VAL A 158 9.54 16.10 -9.35
N ASN A 159 9.71 14.79 -9.55
CA ASN A 159 10.10 14.21 -10.83
C ASN A 159 8.87 13.76 -11.64
N GLU A 160 8.72 14.27 -12.88
CA GLU A 160 7.58 13.96 -13.73
C GLU A 160 7.51 12.49 -14.15
N GLU A 161 8.64 11.84 -14.43
CA GLU A 161 8.68 10.40 -14.74
C GLU A 161 8.15 9.58 -13.57
N THR A 162 8.50 9.98 -12.33
CA THR A 162 8.00 9.31 -11.11
C THR A 162 6.49 9.50 -10.96
N LYS A 163 5.96 10.69 -11.26
CA LYS A 163 4.51 10.96 -11.26
C LYS A 163 3.79 10.11 -12.31
N GLU A 164 4.32 10.05 -13.53
CA GLU A 164 3.75 9.23 -14.59
C GLU A 164 3.76 7.74 -14.24
N ARG A 165 4.85 7.23 -13.67
CA ARG A 165 4.93 5.85 -13.21
C ARG A 165 3.95 5.56 -12.08
N LEU A 166 3.73 6.49 -11.17
CA LEU A 166 2.71 6.35 -10.12
C LEU A 166 1.30 6.32 -10.71
N GLN A 167 1.01 7.20 -11.66
CA GLN A 167 -0.26 7.22 -12.39
C GLN A 167 -0.51 5.86 -13.08
N ASN A 168 0.46 5.37 -13.84
CA ASN A 168 0.37 4.09 -14.55
C ASN A 168 0.16 2.91 -13.59
N LEU A 169 0.83 2.92 -12.42
CA LEU A 169 0.63 1.89 -11.38
C LEU A 169 -0.82 1.89 -10.89
N VAL A 170 -1.37 3.05 -10.54
CA VAL A 170 -2.75 3.16 -10.03
C VAL A 170 -3.76 2.76 -11.09
N GLU A 171 -3.60 3.23 -12.33
CA GLU A 171 -4.47 2.83 -13.45
C GLU A 171 -4.44 1.32 -13.68
N SER A 172 -3.24 0.70 -13.62
CA SER A 172 -3.09 -0.75 -13.74
C SER A 172 -3.83 -1.49 -12.62
N VAL A 173 -3.74 -1.00 -11.38
CA VAL A 173 -4.49 -1.59 -10.25
C VAL A 173 -5.98 -1.55 -10.51
N LEU A 174 -6.53 -0.39 -10.87
CA LEU A 174 -7.97 -0.22 -11.09
C LEU A 174 -8.48 -1.03 -12.30
N GLU A 175 -7.73 -1.05 -13.39
CA GLU A 175 -8.08 -1.81 -14.59
C GLU A 175 -8.02 -3.33 -14.34
N ASN A 176 -7.03 -3.83 -13.60
CA ASN A 176 -6.96 -5.24 -13.25
C ASN A 176 -8.02 -5.61 -12.21
N THR A 177 -8.37 -4.73 -11.29
CA THR A 177 -9.52 -4.92 -10.41
C THR A 177 -10.80 -5.12 -11.22
N ARG A 178 -11.03 -4.26 -12.23
CA ARG A 178 -12.18 -4.39 -13.14
C ARG A 178 -12.21 -5.73 -13.87
N LYS A 179 -11.05 -6.23 -14.34
CA LYS A 179 -10.95 -7.51 -15.07
C LYS A 179 -11.19 -8.72 -14.17
N LEU A 180 -10.73 -8.67 -12.91
CA LEU A 180 -10.84 -9.79 -11.97
C LEU A 180 -12.17 -9.82 -11.21
N SER A 181 -12.95 -8.72 -11.24
CA SER A 181 -14.30 -8.64 -10.63
C SER A 181 -15.42 -9.11 -11.58
N GLN A 182 -15.08 -9.51 -12.80
CA GLN A 182 -15.99 -10.14 -13.77
C GLN A 182 -15.99 -11.65 -13.57
#